data_6f85ac94c950e705323180559a4f2aad
#
_entry.id   6f85ac94c950e705323180559a4f2aad
#
_cell.length_a   1.000
_cell.length_b   1.000
_cell.length_c   1.000
_cell.angle_alpha   90.00
_cell.angle_beta   90.00
_cell.angle_gamma   90.00
#
_symmetry.space_group_name_H-M   'P 1'
#
loop_
_entity.id
_entity.type
_entity.pdbx_description
1 polymer ?
#
loop_
_entity_poly.entity_id
_entity_poly.type
_entity_poly.pdbx_seq_one_letter_code
_entity_poly.pdbx_strand_id
1 'polypeptide(L)'
;MASKEVTYYQVPDRYWHRIHFVRPRFKSNIENVLLYMANECCRIPKCSCEEYNSRYFNAIKMFPGNIDMADKTLHNWRTEIPALFGFYKEDKDLDITETSKMAVFLHENQDLTQFLRLFLFSFQFPGGHMKPQDLKDIIYHGIRFKPARTIIQVLMSGNRFLGEMGSEKEMSISAEEATYCIFNDVRVTSGKVTADQIAQTILDNRKKKIKYYNPKDSKSMSLTGKARSKGDMTRYAGDILDYMEIANLLEEHNGYYSMKGNELSSLNTFANDVTWFSGYESFYKKKDIETMELSKVEPLWFEYVNNSMKPELFKTDIRSIIGQSDEIDVVFEDRIKDVVTSDDRTSKDIGNLGEAIICGHE
;
A
#
# COMPACT_ATOMS: atom_id res chain seq x y z
N MET A 1 14.74 13.52 42.23
CA MET A 1 14.93 12.48 41.19
C MET A 1 15.26 13.20 39.89
N ALA A 2 16.46 13.03 39.32
CA ALA A 2 16.82 13.61 38.04
C ALA A 2 15.89 13.01 36.97
N SER A 3 15.18 13.83 36.20
CA SER A 3 14.39 13.38 35.08
C SER A 3 15.33 12.73 34.09
N LYS A 4 15.15 11.43 33.82
CA LYS A 4 15.91 10.70 32.80
C LYS A 4 15.69 11.40 31.47
N GLU A 5 16.74 11.98 30.90
CA GLU A 5 16.66 12.68 29.62
C GLU A 5 16.18 11.70 28.54
N VAL A 6 15.14 12.06 27.83
CA VAL A 6 14.56 11.23 26.77
C VAL A 6 15.39 11.41 25.50
N THR A 7 15.99 10.32 25.03
CA THR A 7 16.75 10.31 23.77
C THR A 7 15.79 10.07 22.60
N TYR A 8 15.95 10.86 21.53
CA TYR A 8 15.14 10.73 20.32
C TYR A 8 16.02 10.29 19.13
N TYR A 9 15.47 9.44 18.27
CA TYR A 9 16.09 9.09 17.01
C TYR A 9 16.09 10.31 16.07
N GLN A 10 17.23 10.58 15.45
CA GLN A 10 17.39 11.70 14.56
C GLN A 10 17.91 11.23 13.20
N VAL A 11 17.11 11.43 12.16
CA VAL A 11 17.64 11.42 10.79
C VAL A 11 18.36 12.74 10.58
N PRO A 12 19.65 12.74 10.17
CA PRO A 12 20.37 13.99 9.88
C PRO A 12 19.61 14.87 8.87
N ASP A 13 19.63 16.19 9.04
CA ASP A 13 18.81 17.13 8.25
C ASP A 13 19.02 16.98 6.74
N ARG A 14 20.25 16.76 6.30
CA ARG A 14 20.60 16.55 4.89
C ARG A 14 19.99 15.29 4.27
N TYR A 15 19.49 14.36 5.09
CA TYR A 15 18.86 13.11 4.66
C TYR A 15 17.40 13.05 5.02
N TRP A 16 16.89 14.06 5.73
CA TRP A 16 15.50 14.12 6.09
C TRP A 16 14.68 14.61 4.91
N HIS A 17 13.78 13.78 4.44
CA HIS A 17 12.79 14.15 3.45
C HIS A 17 11.47 13.45 3.78
N ARG A 18 10.41 14.23 3.97
CA ARG A 18 9.10 13.67 4.25
C ARG A 18 8.40 13.39 2.94
N ILE A 19 8.32 12.12 2.56
CA ILE A 19 7.54 11.69 1.41
C ILE A 19 6.09 12.14 1.63
N HIS A 20 5.57 12.85 0.63
CA HIS A 20 4.19 13.30 0.59
C HIS A 20 3.51 12.69 -0.62
N PHE A 21 2.33 12.12 -0.43
CA PHE A 21 1.47 11.70 -1.53
C PHE A 21 0.02 11.99 -1.19
N VAL A 22 -0.76 12.17 -2.25
CA VAL A 22 -2.19 12.38 -2.13
C VAL A 22 -2.83 11.08 -1.69
N ARG A 23 -3.64 11.14 -0.65
CA ARG A 23 -4.35 9.99 -0.12
C ARG A 23 -5.74 10.38 0.35
N PRO A 24 -6.73 9.57 0.05
CA PRO A 24 -8.08 9.75 0.58
C PRO A 24 -8.13 9.40 2.07
N ARG A 25 -9.08 10.03 2.78
CA ARG A 25 -9.36 9.72 4.18
C ARG A 25 -10.63 8.89 4.26
N PHE A 26 -10.50 7.61 4.52
CA PHE A 26 -11.62 6.68 4.52
C PHE A 26 -12.38 6.57 5.86
N LYS A 27 -11.86 7.13 6.94
CA LYS A 27 -12.48 7.06 8.28
C LYS A 27 -12.96 5.65 8.65
N SER A 28 -12.11 4.65 8.48
CA SER A 28 -12.39 3.23 8.73
C SER A 28 -13.46 2.61 7.81
N ASN A 29 -13.71 3.18 6.63
CA ASN A 29 -14.70 2.70 5.66
C ASN A 29 -14.09 2.50 4.26
N ILE A 30 -12.84 2.05 4.23
CA ILE A 30 -12.07 1.90 2.98
C ILE A 30 -12.76 0.93 2.01
N GLU A 31 -13.24 -0.20 2.51
CA GLU A 31 -13.86 -1.25 1.70
C GLU A 31 -15.08 -0.73 0.94
N ASN A 32 -16.08 -0.20 1.67
CA ASN A 32 -17.29 0.31 1.05
C ASN A 32 -17.01 1.46 0.07
N VAL A 33 -16.06 2.34 0.41
CA VAL A 33 -15.69 3.46 -0.46
C VAL A 33 -15.04 2.95 -1.73
N LEU A 34 -14.04 2.07 -1.66
CA LEU A 34 -13.32 1.60 -2.84
C LEU A 34 -14.21 0.74 -3.74
N LEU A 35 -15.03 -0.17 -3.19
CA LEU A 35 -15.98 -0.95 -3.95
C LEU A 35 -17.01 -0.06 -4.66
N TYR A 36 -17.59 0.91 -3.95
CA TYR A 36 -18.52 1.85 -4.55
C TYR A 36 -17.86 2.65 -5.68
N MET A 37 -16.67 3.21 -5.44
CA MET A 37 -15.97 4.04 -6.41
C MET A 37 -15.56 3.25 -7.66
N ALA A 38 -15.12 2.00 -7.50
CA ALA A 38 -14.82 1.11 -8.63
C ALA A 38 -16.08 0.79 -9.44
N ASN A 39 -17.18 0.48 -8.76
CA ASN A 39 -18.48 0.22 -9.40
C ASN A 39 -18.96 1.40 -10.22
N GLU A 40 -18.87 2.61 -9.67
CA GLU A 40 -19.30 3.82 -10.39
C GLU A 40 -18.37 4.16 -11.57
N CYS A 41 -17.04 3.92 -11.46
CA CYS A 41 -16.16 4.03 -12.62
C CYS A 41 -16.59 3.08 -13.76
N CYS A 42 -16.92 1.82 -13.43
CA CYS A 42 -17.31 0.82 -14.44
C CYS A 42 -18.67 1.12 -15.11
N ARG A 43 -19.53 1.93 -14.48
CA ARG A 43 -20.80 2.37 -15.07
C ARG A 43 -20.64 3.52 -16.05
N ILE A 44 -19.53 4.23 -16.03
CA ILE A 44 -19.27 5.36 -16.91
C ILE A 44 -18.56 4.82 -18.16
N PRO A 45 -19.17 4.93 -19.35
CA PRO A 45 -18.51 4.55 -20.59
C PRO A 45 -17.34 5.48 -20.90
N LYS A 46 -16.45 5.04 -21.75
CA LYS A 46 -15.39 5.86 -22.32
C LYS A 46 -16.02 7.11 -22.98
N CYS A 47 -15.61 8.28 -22.52
CA CYS A 47 -16.14 9.57 -22.99
C CYS A 47 -15.10 10.68 -22.80
N SER A 48 -15.48 11.94 -23.05
CA SER A 48 -14.61 13.09 -22.82
C SER A 48 -14.20 13.21 -21.35
N CYS A 49 -13.06 13.82 -21.10
CA CYS A 49 -12.56 14.04 -19.73
C CYS A 49 -13.57 14.84 -18.89
N GLU A 50 -14.21 15.86 -19.47
CA GLU A 50 -15.21 16.68 -18.78
C GLU A 50 -16.46 15.85 -18.42
N GLU A 51 -16.99 15.10 -19.36
CA GLU A 51 -18.18 14.27 -19.14
C GLU A 51 -17.93 13.19 -18.11
N TYR A 52 -16.79 12.48 -18.19
CA TYR A 52 -16.40 11.45 -17.22
C TYR A 52 -16.29 12.03 -15.82
N ASN A 53 -15.58 13.14 -15.69
CA ASN A 53 -15.38 13.81 -14.40
C ASN A 53 -16.70 14.32 -13.79
N SER A 54 -17.62 14.82 -14.60
CA SER A 54 -18.94 15.27 -14.14
C SER A 54 -19.78 14.09 -13.63
N ARG A 55 -19.86 13.00 -14.40
CA ARG A 55 -20.61 11.79 -14.03
C ARG A 55 -20.03 11.18 -12.73
N TYR A 56 -18.71 11.07 -12.66
CA TYR A 56 -18.04 10.49 -11.50
C TYR A 56 -18.20 11.36 -10.25
N PHE A 57 -18.15 12.69 -10.38
CA PHE A 57 -18.41 13.58 -9.26
C PHE A 57 -19.84 13.44 -8.72
N ASN A 58 -20.83 13.33 -9.62
CA ASN A 58 -22.22 13.10 -9.21
C ASN A 58 -22.37 11.76 -8.48
N ALA A 59 -21.72 10.70 -8.95
CA ALA A 59 -21.71 9.42 -8.27
C ALA A 59 -21.11 9.50 -6.85
N ILE A 60 -19.98 10.18 -6.68
CA ILE A 60 -19.37 10.42 -5.36
C ILE A 60 -20.34 11.15 -4.42
N LYS A 61 -21.04 12.15 -4.91
CA LYS A 61 -22.02 12.92 -4.13
C LYS A 61 -23.17 12.04 -3.64
N MET A 62 -23.53 11.01 -4.40
CA MET A 62 -24.61 10.07 -4.06
C MET A 62 -24.16 8.97 -3.08
N PHE A 63 -22.85 8.86 -2.77
CA PHE A 63 -22.38 7.88 -1.78
C PHE A 63 -22.98 8.16 -0.39
N PRO A 64 -23.50 7.14 0.32
CA PRO A 64 -24.06 7.32 1.64
C PRO A 64 -23.08 8.02 2.61
N GLY A 65 -23.53 9.12 3.23
CA GLY A 65 -22.70 9.94 4.12
C GLY A 65 -21.96 11.09 3.44
N ASN A 66 -22.08 11.26 2.13
CA ASN A 66 -21.48 12.37 1.39
C ASN A 66 -22.45 13.55 1.15
N ILE A 67 -23.75 13.39 1.44
CA ILE A 67 -24.81 14.36 1.14
C ILE A 67 -24.50 15.74 1.75
N ASP A 68 -23.98 15.77 2.98
CA ASP A 68 -23.64 17.01 3.69
C ASP A 68 -22.12 17.34 3.61
N MET A 69 -21.38 16.64 2.75
CA MET A 69 -19.94 16.83 2.62
C MET A 69 -19.65 18.06 1.75
N ALA A 70 -18.70 18.90 2.18
CA ALA A 70 -18.29 20.07 1.43
C ALA A 70 -17.76 19.69 0.04
N ASP A 71 -18.16 20.43 -1.00
CA ASP A 71 -17.76 20.20 -2.40
C ASP A 71 -16.24 20.05 -2.57
N LYS A 72 -15.45 20.84 -1.85
CA LYS A 72 -13.98 20.69 -1.86
C LYS A 72 -13.52 19.28 -1.47
N THR A 73 -14.18 18.65 -0.50
CA THR A 73 -13.85 17.28 -0.08
C THR A 73 -14.27 16.26 -1.13
N LEU A 74 -15.44 16.46 -1.74
CA LEU A 74 -15.93 15.61 -2.83
C LEU A 74 -15.02 15.71 -4.06
N HIS A 75 -14.56 16.92 -4.41
CA HIS A 75 -13.57 17.10 -5.48
C HIS A 75 -12.23 16.42 -5.17
N ASN A 76 -11.79 16.42 -3.91
CA ASN A 76 -10.61 15.67 -3.52
C ASN A 76 -10.83 14.16 -3.72
N TRP A 77 -11.95 13.60 -3.28
CA TRP A 77 -12.26 12.19 -3.50
C TRP A 77 -12.22 11.82 -4.99
N ARG A 78 -12.82 12.67 -5.84
CA ARG A 78 -12.83 12.46 -7.29
C ARG A 78 -11.41 12.36 -7.88
N THR A 79 -10.47 13.15 -7.38
CA THR A 79 -9.11 13.21 -7.93
C THR A 79 -8.13 12.28 -7.19
N GLU A 80 -8.27 12.16 -5.86
CA GLU A 80 -7.30 11.46 -5.02
C GLU A 80 -7.44 9.93 -5.08
N ILE A 81 -8.68 9.42 -5.04
CA ILE A 81 -8.92 7.98 -5.04
C ILE A 81 -8.52 7.35 -6.38
N PRO A 82 -9.02 7.83 -7.53
CA PRO A 82 -8.63 7.25 -8.80
C PRO A 82 -7.16 7.38 -9.14
N ALA A 83 -6.53 8.50 -8.78
CA ALA A 83 -5.11 8.71 -9.01
C ALA A 83 -4.26 7.73 -8.19
N LEU A 84 -4.57 7.58 -6.89
CA LEU A 84 -3.81 6.69 -6.01
C LEU A 84 -3.97 5.22 -6.42
N PHE A 85 -5.20 4.77 -6.66
CA PHE A 85 -5.50 3.37 -6.94
C PHE A 85 -5.57 3.02 -8.43
N GLY A 86 -5.39 4.02 -9.30
CA GLY A 86 -5.39 3.80 -10.75
C GLY A 86 -6.75 3.37 -11.31
N PHE A 87 -7.87 3.95 -10.86
CA PHE A 87 -9.22 3.52 -11.25
C PHE A 87 -9.61 3.93 -12.66
N TYR A 88 -9.05 5.01 -13.20
CA TYR A 88 -9.25 5.40 -14.59
C TYR A 88 -7.97 5.97 -15.21
N LYS A 89 -7.94 5.97 -16.51
CA LYS A 89 -6.90 6.58 -17.33
C LYS A 89 -7.50 7.80 -18.04
N GLU A 90 -6.86 8.94 -17.88
CA GLU A 90 -7.20 10.18 -18.55
C GLU A 90 -6.14 10.49 -19.62
N ASP A 91 -6.56 10.61 -20.87
CA ASP A 91 -5.72 11.09 -21.97
C ASP A 91 -6.19 12.50 -22.35
N LYS A 92 -5.45 13.50 -21.88
CA LYS A 92 -5.81 14.91 -22.08
C LYS A 92 -5.58 15.39 -23.51
N ASP A 93 -4.66 14.75 -24.22
CA ASP A 93 -4.35 15.12 -25.61
C ASP A 93 -5.47 14.65 -26.56
N LEU A 94 -6.09 13.52 -26.25
CA LEU A 94 -7.24 12.98 -26.99
C LEU A 94 -8.59 13.38 -26.39
N ASP A 95 -8.62 14.09 -25.27
CA ASP A 95 -9.82 14.37 -24.47
C ASP A 95 -10.67 13.13 -24.19
N ILE A 96 -10.03 12.07 -23.70
CA ILE A 96 -10.66 10.78 -23.42
C ILE A 96 -10.34 10.32 -22.01
N THR A 97 -11.36 9.85 -21.29
CA THR A 97 -11.20 9.11 -20.04
C THR A 97 -11.88 7.75 -20.15
N GLU A 98 -11.19 6.72 -19.69
CA GLU A 98 -11.67 5.35 -19.65
C GLU A 98 -11.35 4.66 -18.32
N THR A 99 -12.22 3.74 -17.92
CA THR A 99 -12.04 2.94 -16.71
C THR A 99 -10.86 1.98 -16.86
N SER A 100 -10.06 1.84 -15.82
CA SER A 100 -8.88 0.99 -15.80
C SER A 100 -9.19 -0.46 -15.44
N LYS A 101 -8.25 -1.37 -15.73
CA LYS A 101 -8.32 -2.77 -15.31
C LYS A 101 -8.34 -2.91 -13.77
N MET A 102 -7.74 -1.98 -13.01
CA MET A 102 -7.78 -2.00 -11.55
C MET A 102 -9.20 -1.83 -11.02
N ALA A 103 -9.96 -0.85 -11.56
CA ALA A 103 -11.34 -0.64 -11.17
C ALA A 103 -12.24 -1.83 -11.63
N VAL A 104 -12.05 -2.32 -12.85
CA VAL A 104 -12.78 -3.50 -13.37
C VAL A 104 -12.52 -4.73 -12.50
N PHE A 105 -11.25 -4.98 -12.14
CA PHE A 105 -10.91 -6.11 -11.26
C PHE A 105 -11.63 -6.03 -9.91
N LEU A 106 -11.61 -4.86 -9.27
CA LEU A 106 -12.28 -4.69 -7.97
C LEU A 106 -13.81 -4.77 -8.11
N HIS A 107 -14.38 -4.24 -9.20
CA HIS A 107 -15.80 -4.33 -9.49
C HIS A 107 -16.28 -5.79 -9.69
N GLU A 108 -15.55 -6.56 -10.49
CA GLU A 108 -15.95 -7.93 -10.85
C GLU A 108 -15.72 -8.93 -9.71
N ASN A 109 -14.60 -8.81 -9.00
CA ASN A 109 -14.22 -9.78 -7.99
C ASN A 109 -14.66 -9.42 -6.57
N GLN A 110 -14.88 -8.12 -6.28
CA GLN A 110 -15.20 -7.57 -4.97
C GLN A 110 -14.23 -8.00 -3.85
N ASP A 111 -13.03 -8.39 -4.24
CA ASP A 111 -11.95 -8.86 -3.36
C ASP A 111 -10.97 -7.71 -3.08
N LEU A 112 -11.19 -7.01 -1.96
CA LEU A 112 -10.34 -5.91 -1.54
C LEU A 112 -8.93 -6.37 -1.16
N THR A 113 -8.80 -7.56 -0.57
CA THR A 113 -7.51 -8.13 -0.18
C THR A 113 -6.61 -8.32 -1.41
N GLN A 114 -7.12 -8.98 -2.43
CA GLN A 114 -6.39 -9.21 -3.67
C GLN A 114 -6.13 -7.91 -4.43
N PHE A 115 -7.11 -7.00 -4.46
CA PHE A 115 -6.96 -5.69 -5.05
C PHE A 115 -5.80 -4.90 -4.40
N LEU A 116 -5.75 -4.86 -3.06
CA LEU A 116 -4.68 -4.15 -2.35
C LEU A 116 -3.32 -4.83 -2.52
N ARG A 117 -3.25 -6.16 -2.67
CA ARG A 117 -2.00 -6.84 -3.05
C ARG A 117 -1.49 -6.35 -4.40
N LEU A 118 -2.35 -6.29 -5.42
CA LEU A 118 -2.01 -5.81 -6.76
C LEU A 118 -1.59 -4.33 -6.74
N PHE A 119 -2.33 -3.49 -6.01
CA PHE A 119 -1.99 -2.10 -5.79
C PHE A 119 -0.61 -1.94 -5.14
N LEU A 120 -0.38 -2.55 -3.99
CA LEU A 120 0.87 -2.45 -3.23
C LEU A 120 2.07 -2.99 -4.01
N PHE A 121 1.85 -4.01 -4.86
CA PHE A 121 2.90 -4.60 -5.68
C PHE A 121 3.39 -3.64 -6.77
N SER A 122 2.50 -2.88 -7.39
CA SER A 122 2.85 -1.87 -8.39
C SER A 122 3.24 -0.51 -7.79
N PHE A 123 2.83 -0.23 -6.53
CA PHE A 123 2.99 1.07 -5.90
C PHE A 123 4.45 1.41 -5.60
N GLN A 124 4.90 2.55 -6.11
CA GLN A 124 6.28 3.03 -5.95
C GLN A 124 6.37 4.56 -5.92
N PHE A 125 7.52 5.07 -5.49
CA PHE A 125 7.93 6.46 -5.60
C PHE A 125 9.21 6.56 -6.46
N PRO A 126 9.22 7.36 -7.54
CA PRO A 126 8.12 8.14 -8.11
C PRO A 126 7.04 7.27 -8.78
N GLY A 127 5.82 7.79 -8.83
CA GLY A 127 4.68 7.18 -9.50
C GLY A 127 3.69 8.23 -9.99
N GLY A 128 2.91 7.91 -11.02
CA GLY A 128 1.95 8.84 -11.65
C GLY A 128 0.75 9.21 -10.78
N HIS A 129 0.61 8.57 -9.61
CA HIS A 129 -0.36 8.97 -8.58
C HIS A 129 0.01 10.29 -7.88
N MET A 130 1.22 10.81 -8.12
CA MET A 130 1.73 12.01 -7.47
C MET A 130 1.45 13.26 -8.31
N LYS A 131 1.25 14.40 -7.63
CA LYS A 131 1.22 15.69 -8.31
C LYS A 131 2.59 16.01 -8.92
N PRO A 132 2.67 16.68 -10.07
CA PRO A 132 3.93 16.97 -10.74
C PRO A 132 4.98 17.68 -9.85
N GLN A 133 4.52 18.56 -8.93
CA GLN A 133 5.41 19.23 -8.00
C GLN A 133 6.03 18.28 -6.97
N ASP A 134 5.23 17.34 -6.44
CA ASP A 134 5.71 16.32 -5.50
C ASP A 134 6.64 15.32 -6.23
N LEU A 135 6.33 14.96 -7.49
CA LEU A 135 7.21 14.16 -8.35
C LEU A 135 8.58 14.82 -8.54
N LYS A 136 8.59 16.12 -8.86
CA LYS A 136 9.85 16.89 -9.01
C LYS A 136 10.71 16.82 -7.76
N ASP A 137 10.09 16.95 -6.59
CA ASP A 137 10.76 16.90 -5.30
C ASP A 137 11.32 15.50 -5.00
N ILE A 138 10.55 14.45 -5.23
CA ILE A 138 10.97 13.04 -5.11
C ILE A 138 12.18 12.74 -6.01
N ILE A 139 12.13 13.17 -7.27
CA ILE A 139 13.21 12.95 -8.24
C ILE A 139 14.47 13.73 -7.84
N TYR A 140 14.32 14.98 -7.40
CA TYR A 140 15.43 15.81 -6.93
C TYR A 140 16.20 15.15 -5.77
N HIS A 141 15.50 14.48 -4.84
CA HIS A 141 16.10 13.77 -3.73
C HIS A 141 16.64 12.37 -4.11
N GLY A 142 16.49 11.96 -5.35
CA GLY A 142 16.98 10.65 -5.84
C GLY A 142 16.21 9.47 -5.29
N ILE A 143 14.97 9.68 -4.89
CA ILE A 143 14.11 8.65 -4.26
C ILE A 143 13.68 7.61 -5.31
N ARG A 144 13.90 6.34 -5.00
CA ARG A 144 13.47 5.15 -5.72
C ARG A 144 12.98 4.12 -4.71
N PHE A 145 11.69 4.09 -4.45
CA PHE A 145 11.18 3.43 -3.27
C PHE A 145 9.88 2.65 -3.52
N LYS A 146 9.87 1.36 -3.20
CA LYS A 146 8.67 0.51 -3.13
C LYS A 146 8.38 0.20 -1.66
N PRO A 147 7.39 0.86 -1.05
CA PRO A 147 7.14 0.77 0.39
C PRO A 147 6.90 -0.64 0.89
N ALA A 148 5.94 -1.36 0.29
CA ALA A 148 5.57 -2.70 0.74
C ALA A 148 6.74 -3.68 0.66
N ARG A 149 7.49 -3.68 -0.46
CA ARG A 149 8.70 -4.48 -0.60
C ARG A 149 9.71 -4.19 0.50
N THR A 150 10.01 -2.92 0.73
CA THR A 150 11.02 -2.52 1.73
C THR A 150 10.61 -2.91 3.14
N ILE A 151 9.35 -2.70 3.52
CA ILE A 151 8.82 -3.08 4.84
C ILE A 151 8.96 -4.60 5.03
N ILE A 152 8.55 -5.41 4.05
CA ILE A 152 8.65 -6.87 4.13
C ILE A 152 10.12 -7.31 4.25
N GLN A 153 11.02 -6.74 3.45
CA GLN A 153 12.45 -7.05 3.54
C GLN A 153 13.04 -6.70 4.92
N VAL A 154 12.63 -5.58 5.51
CA VAL A 154 13.06 -5.18 6.88
C VAL A 154 12.56 -6.17 7.92
N LEU A 155 11.29 -6.58 7.83
CA LEU A 155 10.71 -7.56 8.76
C LEU A 155 11.38 -8.93 8.63
N MET A 156 11.65 -9.40 7.40
CA MET A 156 12.40 -10.64 7.16
C MET A 156 13.81 -10.59 7.74
N SER A 157 14.53 -9.47 7.52
CA SER A 157 15.87 -9.27 8.08
C SER A 157 15.83 -9.26 9.61
N GLY A 158 14.84 -8.61 10.19
CA GLY A 158 14.66 -8.57 11.64
C GLY A 158 14.36 -9.95 12.25
N ASN A 159 13.51 -10.75 11.59
CA ASN A 159 13.24 -12.12 12.03
C ASN A 159 14.50 -12.99 11.99
N ARG A 160 15.29 -12.86 10.94
CA ARG A 160 16.58 -13.55 10.86
C ARG A 160 17.51 -13.17 12.02
N PHE A 161 17.68 -11.88 12.32
CA PHE A 161 18.52 -11.43 13.44
C PHE A 161 18.00 -11.89 14.80
N LEU A 162 16.69 -11.86 15.02
CA LEU A 162 16.08 -12.35 16.26
C LEU A 162 16.27 -13.85 16.41
N GLY A 163 16.13 -14.63 15.32
CA GLY A 163 16.40 -16.06 15.31
C GLY A 163 17.88 -16.38 15.63
N GLU A 164 18.84 -15.65 15.03
CA GLU A 164 20.28 -15.77 15.33
C GLU A 164 20.60 -15.47 16.80
N MET A 165 19.81 -14.61 17.45
CA MET A 165 19.93 -14.33 18.89
C MET A 165 19.17 -15.33 19.78
N GLY A 166 18.56 -16.36 19.22
CA GLY A 166 17.76 -17.35 19.94
C GLY A 166 16.42 -16.80 20.47
N SER A 167 15.89 -15.76 19.87
CA SER A 167 14.58 -15.21 20.23
C SER A 167 13.46 -15.94 19.49
N GLU A 168 12.44 -16.34 20.24
CA GLU A 168 11.18 -16.87 19.65
C GLU A 168 10.24 -15.75 19.17
N LYS A 169 10.58 -14.47 19.43
CA LYS A 169 9.75 -13.33 19.04
C LYS A 169 9.97 -12.99 17.57
N GLU A 170 8.89 -12.67 16.89
CA GLU A 170 8.94 -12.14 15.55
C GLU A 170 9.21 -10.63 15.53
N MET A 171 9.86 -10.18 14.46
CA MET A 171 10.04 -8.76 14.18
C MET A 171 8.69 -8.15 13.78
N SER A 172 8.35 -7.07 14.44
CA SER A 172 7.24 -6.21 14.09
C SER A 172 7.74 -4.79 13.84
N ILE A 173 6.92 -3.91 13.29
CA ILE A 173 7.26 -2.51 13.05
C ILE A 173 6.08 -1.62 13.41
N SER A 174 6.32 -0.49 14.08
CA SER A 174 5.30 0.53 14.33
C SER A 174 5.29 1.59 13.22
N ALA A 175 4.17 2.34 13.11
CA ALA A 175 4.09 3.47 12.19
C ALA A 175 5.16 4.54 12.46
N GLU A 176 5.60 4.72 13.72
CA GLU A 176 6.72 5.62 14.04
C GLU A 176 8.04 5.08 13.47
N GLU A 177 8.36 3.83 13.70
CA GLU A 177 9.58 3.20 13.21
C GLU A 177 9.63 3.21 11.68
N ALA A 178 8.52 2.85 11.03
CA ALA A 178 8.41 2.94 9.58
C ALA A 178 8.62 4.39 9.08
N THR A 179 8.03 5.39 9.76
CA THR A 179 8.18 6.80 9.38
C THR A 179 9.63 7.26 9.46
N TYR A 180 10.29 7.03 10.60
CA TYR A 180 11.60 7.62 10.87
C TYR A 180 12.77 6.77 10.35
N CYS A 181 12.63 5.44 10.31
CA CYS A 181 13.71 4.56 9.85
C CYS A 181 13.60 4.17 8.38
N ILE A 182 12.43 4.40 7.73
CA ILE A 182 12.21 4.01 6.34
C ILE A 182 11.77 5.21 5.50
N PHE A 183 10.54 5.73 5.71
CA PHE A 183 9.91 6.67 4.78
C PHE A 183 10.58 8.03 4.68
N ASN A 184 11.08 8.56 5.79
CA ASN A 184 11.61 9.93 5.84
C ASN A 184 13.15 9.99 5.82
N ASP A 185 13.82 8.89 5.52
CA ASP A 185 15.28 8.85 5.35
C ASP A 185 15.64 8.63 3.87
N VAL A 186 16.16 9.67 3.22
CA VAL A 186 16.57 9.61 1.81
C VAL A 186 17.60 8.52 1.55
N ARG A 187 18.43 8.16 2.53
CA ARG A 187 19.40 7.08 2.34
C ARG A 187 18.70 5.74 2.13
N VAL A 188 17.59 5.53 2.81
CA VAL A 188 16.74 4.34 2.67
C VAL A 188 15.94 4.41 1.38
N THR A 189 15.19 5.50 1.18
CA THR A 189 14.28 5.65 0.05
C THR A 189 14.99 5.81 -1.30
N SER A 190 16.31 6.10 -1.29
CA SER A 190 17.18 6.05 -2.48
C SER A 190 17.97 4.74 -2.63
N GLY A 191 17.69 3.74 -1.78
CA GLY A 191 18.32 2.41 -1.86
C GLY A 191 19.80 2.35 -1.40
N LYS A 192 20.27 3.34 -0.63
CA LYS A 192 21.65 3.39 -0.11
C LYS A 192 21.83 2.65 1.23
N VAL A 193 20.75 2.31 1.90
CA VAL A 193 20.72 1.55 3.15
C VAL A 193 19.96 0.27 2.91
N THR A 194 20.52 -0.85 3.34
CA THR A 194 19.92 -2.18 3.15
C THR A 194 18.84 -2.46 4.19
N ALA A 195 17.98 -3.41 3.92
CA ALA A 195 16.95 -3.87 4.85
C ALA A 195 17.58 -4.39 6.18
N ASP A 196 18.74 -5.04 6.10
CA ASP A 196 19.48 -5.49 7.28
C ASP A 196 19.90 -4.33 8.18
N GLN A 197 20.45 -3.27 7.59
CA GLN A 197 20.86 -2.07 8.35
C GLN A 197 19.68 -1.35 8.99
N ILE A 198 18.53 -1.33 8.33
CA ILE A 198 17.31 -0.75 8.87
C ILE A 198 16.78 -1.57 10.04
N ALA A 199 16.67 -2.89 9.87
CA ALA A 199 16.23 -3.82 10.91
C ALA A 199 17.14 -3.72 12.15
N GLN A 200 18.47 -3.73 11.96
CA GLN A 200 19.43 -3.57 13.04
C GLN A 200 19.24 -2.22 13.77
N THR A 201 19.04 -1.14 13.02
CA THR A 201 18.78 0.21 13.60
C THR A 201 17.54 0.21 14.47
N ILE A 202 16.44 -0.40 14.03
CA ILE A 202 15.20 -0.49 14.80
C ILE A 202 15.44 -1.31 16.10
N LEU A 203 16.08 -2.47 16.00
CA LEU A 203 16.37 -3.32 17.15
C LEU A 203 17.27 -2.62 18.17
N ASP A 204 18.31 -1.91 17.71
CA ASP A 204 19.20 -1.13 18.57
C ASP A 204 18.49 0.02 19.27
N ASN A 205 17.61 0.72 18.54
CA ASN A 205 16.81 1.80 19.12
C ASN A 205 15.86 1.29 20.21
N ARG A 206 15.24 0.14 20.01
CA ARG A 206 14.39 -0.52 21.03
C ARG A 206 15.18 -0.90 22.26
N LYS A 207 16.36 -1.52 22.08
CA LYS A 207 17.28 -1.89 23.17
C LYS A 207 17.69 -0.66 23.99
N LYS A 208 17.96 0.46 23.31
CA LYS A 208 18.35 1.74 23.94
C LYS A 208 17.15 2.55 24.42
N LYS A 209 15.89 2.12 24.21
CA LYS A 209 14.65 2.81 24.55
C LYS A 209 14.54 4.22 23.92
N ILE A 210 15.06 4.36 22.71
CA ILE A 210 15.03 5.60 21.93
C ILE A 210 13.59 5.83 21.46
N LYS A 211 13.11 7.08 21.56
CA LYS A 211 11.82 7.52 21.01
C LYS A 211 12.01 8.14 19.65
N TYR A 212 10.95 8.18 18.85
CA TYR A 212 11.01 8.70 17.47
C TYR A 212 10.39 10.09 17.35
N TYR A 213 9.18 10.28 17.81
CA TYR A 213 8.48 11.56 17.71
C TYR A 213 8.86 12.53 18.83
N ASN A 214 9.41 13.70 18.41
CA ASN A 214 9.68 14.83 19.30
C ASN A 214 8.90 16.06 18.81
N PRO A 215 7.89 16.57 19.56
CA PRO A 215 7.10 17.73 19.14
C PRO A 215 7.92 19.03 19.07
N LYS A 216 9.09 19.08 19.70
CA LYS A 216 10.01 20.24 19.70
C LYS A 216 11.03 20.18 18.55
N ASP A 217 11.07 19.10 17.77
CA ASP A 217 11.96 19.00 16.62
C ASP A 217 11.43 19.89 15.49
N SER A 218 12.31 20.63 14.82
CA SER A 218 12.01 21.44 13.63
C SER A 218 11.30 20.63 12.54
N LYS A 219 11.63 19.35 12.41
CA LYS A 219 11.03 18.40 11.45
C LYS A 219 9.54 18.13 11.73
N SER A 220 9.11 18.27 12.98
CA SER A 220 7.70 18.15 13.36
C SER A 220 6.90 19.43 13.15
N MET A 221 7.56 20.55 12.83
CA MET A 221 6.86 21.82 12.62
C MET A 221 6.18 21.88 11.25
N SER A 222 4.97 22.45 11.23
CA SER A 222 4.26 22.77 9.98
C SER A 222 4.76 24.11 9.41
N LEU A 223 4.35 24.41 8.17
CA LEU A 223 4.62 25.72 7.55
C LEU A 223 4.04 26.89 8.37
N THR A 224 3.02 26.64 9.20
CA THR A 224 2.41 27.63 10.08
C THR A 224 3.13 27.77 11.43
N GLY A 225 4.24 27.08 11.65
CA GLY A 225 5.00 27.10 12.89
C GLY A 225 4.36 26.32 14.05
N LYS A 226 3.25 25.61 13.82
CA LYS A 226 2.63 24.73 14.82
C LYS A 226 3.23 23.31 14.73
N ALA A 227 3.47 22.67 15.87
CA ALA A 227 3.88 21.27 15.89
C ALA A 227 2.79 20.40 15.27
N ARG A 228 3.18 19.53 14.32
CA ARG A 228 2.29 18.47 13.84
C ARG A 228 2.09 17.45 14.94
N SER A 229 0.91 16.88 15.01
CA SER A 229 0.67 15.75 15.92
C SER A 229 1.52 14.54 15.51
N LYS A 230 1.71 13.60 16.42
CA LYS A 230 2.35 12.30 16.13
C LYS A 230 1.65 11.62 14.96
N GLY A 231 0.30 11.55 14.98
CA GLY A 231 -0.49 10.96 13.90
C GLY A 231 -0.30 11.67 12.55
N ASP A 232 -0.13 13.01 12.53
CA ASP A 232 0.17 13.73 11.28
C ASP A 232 1.58 13.40 10.75
N MET A 233 2.53 13.13 11.62
CA MET A 233 3.89 12.75 11.23
C MET A 233 3.92 11.34 10.64
N THR A 234 3.21 10.40 11.26
CA THR A 234 3.28 8.97 10.93
C THR A 234 2.25 8.52 9.90
N ARG A 235 1.33 9.40 9.48
CA ARG A 235 0.16 9.02 8.69
C ARG A 235 0.48 8.29 7.37
N TYR A 236 1.52 8.69 6.64
CA TYR A 236 1.82 8.08 5.33
C TYR A 236 2.37 6.66 5.46
N ALA A 237 3.25 6.44 6.42
CA ALA A 237 3.73 5.10 6.73
C ALA A 237 2.61 4.24 7.34
N GLY A 238 1.79 4.82 8.23
CA GLY A 238 0.63 4.17 8.81
C GLY A 238 -0.36 3.69 7.76
N ASP A 239 -0.74 4.55 6.79
CA ASP A 239 -1.67 4.16 5.73
C ASP A 239 -1.16 2.97 4.91
N ILE A 240 0.15 2.92 4.61
CA ILE A 240 0.72 1.77 3.87
C ILE A 240 0.69 0.50 4.74
N LEU A 241 0.98 0.61 6.04
CA LEU A 241 0.88 -0.52 6.97
C LEU A 241 -0.56 -1.03 7.06
N ASP A 242 -1.54 -0.13 7.17
CA ASP A 242 -2.96 -0.48 7.18
C ASP A 242 -3.38 -1.16 5.86
N TYR A 243 -2.92 -0.67 4.71
CA TYR A 243 -3.20 -1.33 3.43
C TYR A 243 -2.55 -2.72 3.34
N MET A 244 -1.34 -2.90 3.91
CA MET A 244 -0.68 -4.20 3.96
C MET A 244 -1.40 -5.18 4.90
N GLU A 245 -2.00 -4.69 5.99
CA GLU A 245 -2.86 -5.49 6.87
C GLU A 245 -4.12 -5.94 6.15
N ILE A 246 -4.88 -5.02 5.51
CA ILE A 246 -6.09 -5.36 4.74
C ILE A 246 -5.73 -6.30 3.57
N ALA A 247 -4.55 -6.14 2.96
CA ALA A 247 -4.01 -7.05 1.95
C ALA A 247 -3.62 -8.42 2.51
N ASN A 248 -3.82 -8.66 3.80
CA ASN A 248 -3.49 -9.90 4.49
C ASN A 248 -1.99 -10.28 4.40
N LEU A 249 -1.11 -9.27 4.30
CA LEU A 249 0.35 -9.44 4.31
C LEU A 249 0.92 -9.28 5.71
N LEU A 250 0.30 -8.40 6.50
CA LEU A 250 0.68 -8.11 7.88
C LEU A 250 -0.49 -8.38 8.82
N GLU A 251 -0.19 -8.52 10.10
CA GLU A 251 -1.15 -8.50 11.19
C GLU A 251 -0.75 -7.43 12.22
N GLU A 252 -1.75 -6.71 12.73
CA GLU A 252 -1.55 -5.62 13.69
C GLU A 252 -1.84 -6.10 15.12
N HIS A 253 -0.91 -5.83 16.03
CA HIS A 253 -1.08 -6.04 17.47
C HIS A 253 -0.53 -4.85 18.27
N ASN A 254 -1.41 -4.12 18.94
CA ASN A 254 -1.06 -2.99 19.80
C ASN A 254 -0.21 -1.89 19.11
N GLY A 255 -0.53 -1.57 17.86
CA GLY A 255 0.17 -0.57 17.06
C GLY A 255 1.47 -1.07 16.41
N TYR A 256 1.73 -2.38 16.44
CA TYR A 256 2.85 -3.02 15.78
C TYR A 256 2.36 -4.01 14.72
N TYR A 257 3.00 -4.01 13.58
CA TYR A 257 2.68 -4.83 12.42
C TYR A 257 3.77 -5.89 12.22
N SER A 258 3.41 -7.16 12.23
CA SER A 258 4.28 -8.30 11.93
C SER A 258 3.84 -9.02 10.66
N MET A 259 4.71 -9.85 10.09
CA MET A 259 4.37 -10.63 8.91
C MET A 259 3.35 -11.71 9.25
N LYS A 260 2.37 -11.92 8.36
CA LYS A 260 1.38 -12.99 8.53
C LYS A 260 1.96 -14.33 8.10
N GLY A 261 2.13 -15.24 9.05
CA GLY A 261 2.89 -16.50 8.88
C GLY A 261 2.35 -17.42 7.79
N ASN A 262 1.03 -17.44 7.56
CA ASN A 262 0.38 -18.24 6.50
C ASN A 262 0.50 -17.64 5.09
N GLU A 263 1.11 -16.45 4.93
CA GLU A 263 1.24 -15.73 3.66
C GLU A 263 2.68 -15.68 3.12
N LEU A 264 3.53 -16.62 3.55
CA LEU A 264 4.96 -16.63 3.18
C LEU A 264 5.19 -16.60 1.66
N SER A 265 4.33 -17.23 0.86
CA SER A 265 4.44 -17.18 -0.61
C SER A 265 4.25 -15.76 -1.13
N SER A 266 3.19 -15.07 -0.71
CA SER A 266 2.93 -13.68 -1.09
C SER A 266 4.03 -12.74 -0.59
N LEU A 267 4.49 -12.92 0.66
CA LEU A 267 5.57 -12.14 1.25
C LEU A 267 6.88 -12.30 0.47
N ASN A 268 7.24 -13.52 0.07
CA ASN A 268 8.40 -13.78 -0.76
C ASN A 268 8.27 -13.15 -2.15
N THR A 269 7.07 -13.16 -2.74
CA THR A 269 6.79 -12.49 -4.02
C THR A 269 7.08 -10.99 -3.92
N PHE A 270 6.63 -10.33 -2.86
CA PHE A 270 6.94 -8.92 -2.61
C PHE A 270 8.42 -8.67 -2.34
N ALA A 271 9.06 -9.47 -1.49
CA ALA A 271 10.46 -9.28 -1.11
C ALA A 271 11.42 -9.38 -2.29
N ASN A 272 11.11 -10.29 -3.24
CA ASN A 272 11.94 -10.58 -4.42
C ASN A 272 11.47 -9.81 -5.67
N ASP A 273 10.47 -8.91 -5.54
CA ASP A 273 9.98 -8.13 -6.66
C ASP A 273 11.08 -7.22 -7.24
N VAL A 274 11.33 -7.36 -8.53
CA VAL A 274 12.27 -6.53 -9.30
C VAL A 274 11.56 -5.61 -10.30
N THR A 275 10.23 -5.65 -10.35
CA THR A 275 9.47 -4.79 -11.27
C THR A 275 9.62 -3.33 -10.88
N TRP A 276 9.77 -2.47 -11.86
CA TRP A 276 9.97 -1.04 -11.65
C TRP A 276 9.44 -0.24 -12.84
N PHE A 277 8.69 0.81 -12.57
CA PHE A 277 8.34 1.78 -13.60
C PHE A 277 9.49 2.73 -13.85
N SER A 278 10.09 2.66 -15.02
CA SER A 278 11.28 3.41 -15.38
C SER A 278 10.99 4.74 -16.10
N GLY A 279 9.72 5.11 -16.29
CA GLY A 279 9.34 6.31 -17.06
C GLY A 279 9.93 7.62 -16.55
N TYR A 280 10.28 7.68 -15.27
CA TYR A 280 10.91 8.86 -14.66
C TYR A 280 12.44 8.83 -14.64
N GLU A 281 13.11 7.75 -15.08
CA GLU A 281 14.56 7.56 -14.94
C GLU A 281 15.38 8.65 -15.65
N SER A 282 14.95 9.14 -16.78
CA SER A 282 15.66 10.20 -17.53
C SER A 282 15.72 11.52 -16.79
N PHE A 283 14.79 11.76 -15.86
CA PHE A 283 14.71 13.03 -15.12
C PHE A 283 15.74 13.15 -13.99
N TYR A 284 16.23 12.04 -13.42
CA TYR A 284 17.23 12.08 -12.35
C TYR A 284 18.56 12.69 -12.79
N LYS A 285 18.80 12.83 -14.09
CA LYS A 285 20.01 13.43 -14.67
C LYS A 285 19.82 14.91 -15.06
N LYS A 286 18.57 15.40 -15.01
CA LYS A 286 18.26 16.79 -15.39
C LYS A 286 18.47 17.73 -14.20
N LYS A 287 19.07 18.89 -14.43
CA LYS A 287 19.19 19.94 -13.41
C LYS A 287 17.87 20.67 -13.19
N ASP A 288 17.17 20.92 -14.29
CA ASP A 288 15.86 21.58 -14.29
C ASP A 288 14.83 20.64 -14.87
N ILE A 289 13.77 20.41 -14.11
CA ILE A 289 12.65 19.55 -14.50
C ILE A 289 11.41 20.41 -14.61
N GLU A 290 10.82 20.46 -15.79
CA GLU A 290 9.54 21.13 -15.99
C GLU A 290 8.39 20.18 -15.59
N THR A 291 7.43 20.70 -14.83
CA THR A 291 6.29 19.92 -14.37
C THR A 291 5.45 19.39 -15.53
N MET A 292 5.38 20.11 -16.65
CA MET A 292 4.68 19.69 -17.86
C MET A 292 5.33 18.46 -18.51
N GLU A 293 6.66 18.30 -18.44
CA GLU A 293 7.35 17.09 -18.93
C GLU A 293 6.99 15.87 -18.09
N LEU A 294 6.89 16.04 -16.76
CA LEU A 294 6.49 14.96 -15.84
C LEU A 294 5.06 14.50 -16.09
N SER A 295 4.14 15.43 -16.38
CA SER A 295 2.74 15.10 -16.67
C SER A 295 2.58 14.26 -17.93
N LYS A 296 3.49 14.35 -18.91
CA LYS A 296 3.47 13.50 -20.11
C LYS A 296 3.78 12.02 -19.83
N VAL A 297 4.37 11.72 -18.69
CA VAL A 297 4.69 10.35 -18.26
C VAL A 297 3.51 9.69 -17.53
N GLU A 298 2.55 10.46 -17.05
CA GLU A 298 1.40 9.96 -16.29
C GLU A 298 0.59 8.87 -17.04
N PRO A 299 0.27 8.99 -18.34
CA PRO A 299 -0.41 7.92 -19.07
C PRO A 299 0.37 6.60 -19.11
N LEU A 300 1.70 6.67 -19.23
CA LEU A 300 2.57 5.50 -19.22
C LEU A 300 2.60 4.82 -17.85
N TRP A 301 2.45 5.59 -16.77
CA TRP A 301 2.30 5.04 -15.43
C TRP A 301 1.02 4.22 -15.29
N PHE A 302 -0.10 4.72 -15.73
CA PHE A 302 -1.36 3.98 -15.68
C PHE A 302 -1.32 2.73 -16.56
N GLU A 303 -0.65 2.79 -17.71
CA GLU A 303 -0.41 1.60 -18.54
C GLU A 303 0.45 0.57 -17.79
N TYR A 304 1.52 0.99 -17.13
CA TYR A 304 2.36 0.12 -16.30
C TYR A 304 1.53 -0.53 -15.18
N VAL A 305 0.73 0.23 -14.44
CA VAL A 305 -0.13 -0.31 -13.38
C VAL A 305 -1.08 -1.37 -13.94
N ASN A 306 -1.76 -1.07 -15.06
CA ASN A 306 -2.66 -2.02 -15.70
C ASN A 306 -1.97 -3.30 -16.23
N ASN A 307 -0.72 -3.18 -16.70
CA ASN A 307 0.07 -4.32 -17.19
C ASN A 307 0.75 -5.11 -16.06
N SER A 308 0.91 -4.49 -14.88
CA SER A 308 1.45 -5.13 -13.67
C SER A 308 0.41 -5.98 -12.94
N MET A 309 -0.85 -5.89 -13.34
CA MET A 309 -1.93 -6.70 -12.78
C MET A 309 -1.76 -8.16 -13.17
N LYS A 310 -1.26 -8.96 -12.25
CA LYS A 310 -1.07 -10.40 -12.37
C LYS A 310 -1.68 -11.09 -11.15
N PRO A 311 -3.02 -11.26 -11.12
CA PRO A 311 -3.71 -11.87 -9.97
C PRO A 311 -3.17 -13.25 -9.61
N GLU A 312 -2.65 -13.98 -10.61
CA GLU A 312 -2.04 -15.30 -10.44
C GLU A 312 -0.81 -15.31 -9.49
N LEU A 313 -0.11 -14.18 -9.34
CA LEU A 313 1.03 -14.07 -8.42
C LEU A 313 0.65 -14.28 -6.94
N PHE A 314 -0.61 -14.02 -6.61
CA PHE A 314 -1.12 -14.07 -5.24
C PHE A 314 -2.21 -15.13 -5.05
N LYS A 315 -2.47 -15.96 -6.08
CA LYS A 315 -3.37 -17.10 -5.93
C LYS A 315 -2.73 -18.10 -4.98
N THR A 316 -3.38 -18.31 -3.86
CA THR A 316 -3.00 -19.36 -2.93
C THR A 316 -3.35 -20.69 -3.61
N ASP A 317 -2.35 -21.51 -3.88
CA ASP A 317 -2.61 -22.88 -4.31
C ASP A 317 -3.07 -23.69 -3.09
N ILE A 318 -4.39 -23.82 -2.97
CA ILE A 318 -5.04 -24.57 -1.89
C ILE A 318 -4.47 -26.01 -1.82
N ARG A 319 -4.02 -26.56 -2.95
CA ARG A 319 -3.39 -27.88 -2.99
C ARG A 319 -2.04 -27.91 -2.25
N SER A 320 -1.30 -26.80 -2.26
CA SER A 320 -0.02 -26.70 -1.53
C SER A 320 -0.20 -26.58 -0.01
N ILE A 321 -1.36 -26.09 0.45
CA ILE A 321 -1.70 -26.00 1.87
C ILE A 321 -2.18 -27.37 2.37
N ILE A 322 -2.98 -28.07 1.59
CA ILE A 322 -3.53 -29.39 1.94
C ILE A 322 -2.41 -30.45 1.94
N GLY A 323 -1.44 -30.38 1.01
CA GLY A 323 -0.33 -31.36 0.94
C GLY A 323 0.74 -31.22 2.04
N GLN A 324 0.57 -30.31 2.99
CA GLN A 324 1.48 -30.19 4.16
C GLN A 324 0.95 -30.85 5.45
N SER A 325 -0.28 -31.40 5.43
CA SER A 325 -0.84 -32.12 6.55
C SER A 325 -1.07 -33.59 6.18
N ASP A 326 -0.15 -34.47 6.57
CA ASP A 326 -0.12 -35.90 6.23
C ASP A 326 -1.29 -36.75 6.78
N GLU A 327 -2.27 -36.18 7.48
CA GLU A 327 -3.37 -36.92 8.12
C GLU A 327 -4.79 -36.56 7.62
N ILE A 328 -4.96 -35.66 6.65
CA ILE A 328 -6.30 -35.22 6.19
C ILE A 328 -6.68 -35.84 4.83
N ASP A 329 -5.86 -36.68 4.24
CA ASP A 329 -5.88 -37.02 2.81
C ASP A 329 -7.03 -37.89 2.33
N VAL A 330 -7.79 -38.55 3.19
CA VAL A 330 -8.79 -39.55 2.70
C VAL A 330 -10.22 -39.01 2.67
N VAL A 331 -10.57 -38.09 3.56
CA VAL A 331 -11.96 -37.60 3.68
C VAL A 331 -12.23 -36.38 2.81
N PHE A 332 -11.21 -35.62 2.47
CA PHE A 332 -11.32 -34.38 1.70
C PHE A 332 -11.30 -34.57 0.19
N GLU A 333 -10.52 -35.54 -0.34
CA GLU A 333 -10.45 -35.79 -1.78
C GLU A 333 -11.81 -36.18 -2.38
N ASP A 334 -12.61 -36.95 -1.70
CA ASP A 334 -13.94 -37.34 -2.17
C ASP A 334 -14.94 -36.17 -2.13
N ARG A 335 -14.87 -35.30 -1.10
CA ARG A 335 -15.74 -34.11 -1.00
C ARG A 335 -15.36 -33.02 -1.99
N ILE A 336 -14.07 -32.85 -2.29
CA ILE A 336 -13.60 -31.86 -3.29
C ILE A 336 -13.93 -32.30 -4.71
N LYS A 337 -13.85 -33.60 -5.01
CA LYS A 337 -14.27 -34.14 -6.31
C LYS A 337 -15.76 -33.85 -6.59
N ASP A 338 -16.63 -34.01 -5.59
CA ASP A 338 -18.05 -33.70 -5.72
C ASP A 338 -18.34 -32.21 -5.91
N VAL A 339 -17.47 -31.33 -5.38
CA VAL A 339 -17.59 -29.88 -5.51
C VAL A 339 -17.09 -29.35 -6.87
N VAL A 340 -16.03 -29.94 -7.41
CA VAL A 340 -15.41 -29.49 -8.67
C VAL A 340 -16.13 -29.98 -9.91
N THR A 341 -16.93 -31.04 -9.82
CA THR A 341 -17.60 -31.66 -10.98
C THR A 341 -18.99 -31.09 -11.31
N SER A 342 -19.53 -30.12 -10.55
CA SER A 342 -20.81 -29.48 -10.86
C SER A 342 -20.64 -28.01 -11.25
N ASP A 343 -20.85 -27.69 -12.51
CA ASP A 343 -20.76 -26.35 -13.11
C ASP A 343 -21.81 -25.32 -12.66
N ASP A 344 -22.65 -25.66 -11.65
CA ASP A 344 -23.87 -24.88 -11.27
C ASP A 344 -23.88 -24.45 -9.79
N ARG A 345 -22.74 -24.09 -9.17
CA ARG A 345 -22.72 -23.72 -7.75
C ARG A 345 -22.65 -22.24 -7.47
N THR A 346 -23.54 -21.76 -6.59
CA THR A 346 -23.66 -20.36 -6.16
C THR A 346 -22.61 -19.99 -5.10
N SER A 347 -22.35 -18.68 -4.92
CA SER A 347 -21.44 -18.14 -3.88
C SER A 347 -21.73 -18.68 -2.45
N LYS A 348 -22.97 -19.14 -2.20
CA LYS A 348 -23.40 -19.71 -0.92
C LYS A 348 -22.78 -21.08 -0.66
N ASP A 349 -22.55 -21.87 -1.72
CA ASP A 349 -21.95 -23.20 -1.62
C ASP A 349 -20.45 -23.10 -1.32
N ILE A 350 -19.78 -22.04 -1.82
CA ILE A 350 -18.36 -21.73 -1.52
C ILE A 350 -18.21 -21.25 -0.07
N GLY A 351 -19.16 -20.44 0.43
CA GLY A 351 -19.20 -20.02 1.83
C GLY A 351 -19.36 -21.19 2.80
N ASN A 352 -20.28 -22.11 2.50
CA ASN A 352 -20.51 -23.31 3.31
C ASN A 352 -19.30 -24.26 3.32
N LEU A 353 -18.51 -24.28 2.23
CA LEU A 353 -17.27 -25.05 2.18
C LEU A 353 -16.19 -24.44 3.08
N GLY A 354 -16.09 -23.11 3.12
CA GLY A 354 -15.19 -22.38 4.01
C GLY A 354 -15.51 -22.62 5.49
N GLU A 355 -16.81 -22.58 5.87
CA GLU A 355 -17.25 -22.89 7.23
C GLU A 355 -16.98 -24.34 7.62
N ALA A 356 -17.17 -25.31 6.71
CA ALA A 356 -16.90 -26.71 6.97
C ALA A 356 -15.39 -26.99 7.18
N ILE A 357 -14.51 -26.22 6.53
CA ILE A 357 -13.06 -26.29 6.72
C ILE A 357 -12.67 -25.75 8.11
N ILE A 358 -13.31 -24.68 8.55
CA ILE A 358 -13.04 -24.05 9.86
C ILE A 358 -13.56 -24.90 11.01
N CYS A 359 -14.77 -25.45 10.90
CA CYS A 359 -15.36 -26.29 11.94
C CYS A 359 -14.78 -27.72 12.03
N GLY A 360 -13.97 -28.12 11.07
CA GLY A 360 -13.26 -29.41 11.12
C GLY A 360 -11.95 -29.38 11.91
N HIS A 361 -11.59 -28.21 12.46
CA HIS A 361 -10.37 -27.99 13.28
C HIS A 361 -10.65 -27.81 14.78
N GLU A 362 -11.90 -27.98 15.27
CA GLU A 362 -12.25 -28.17 16.67
C GLU A 362 -12.50 -29.66 16.95
#